data_641cf7bd857a9b47bb594019ef8188cd
#
_entry.id   641cf7bd857a9b47bb594019ef8188cd
#
_cell.length_a   1.000
_cell.length_b   1.000
_cell.length_c   1.000
_cell.angle_alpha   90.00
_cell.angle_beta   90.00
_cell.angle_gamma   90.00
#
_symmetry.space_group_name_H-M   'P 1'
#
loop_
_entity.id
_entity.type
_entity.pdbx_description
1 polymer ?
#
loop_
_entity_poly.entity_id
_entity_poly.type
_entity_poly.pdbx_seq_one_letter_code
_entity_poly.pdbx_strand_id
1 'polypeptide(L)'
;LKERGLRAFRADQILQSLYRDYITDWDQATTLPKDFRATLKDGFPIIPAEEVACDTSPDGTKKLLLKMGDGELVETVVIPVFGKGGNGERETVRLTQCVSTQVGCAMGCAFCASGSKGLVRSLRSDEIVAEVMAARKYGTLTNLVVMGMGEPFANYDETMRALRLINAGRGPNLGARHITLST
;
A
#
# COMPACT_ATOMS: atom_id res chain seq x y z
N LEU A 1 10.23 15.45 13.18
CA LEU A 1 10.46 15.02 14.58
C LEU A 1 11.55 15.83 15.26
N LYS A 2 12.71 16.06 14.64
CA LYS A 2 13.80 16.89 15.19
C LYS A 2 13.34 18.31 15.48
N GLU A 3 12.62 18.94 14.59
CA GLU A 3 12.06 20.29 14.74
C GLU A 3 11.07 20.42 15.90
N ARG A 4 10.48 19.29 16.34
CA ARG A 4 9.56 19.20 17.49
C ARG A 4 10.24 18.68 18.77
N GLY A 5 11.60 18.64 18.82
CA GLY A 5 12.37 18.18 19.98
C GLY A 5 12.19 16.69 20.33
N LEU A 6 11.66 15.89 19.42
CA LEU A 6 11.40 14.46 19.66
C LEU A 6 12.67 13.63 19.45
N ARG A 7 12.91 12.67 20.34
CA ARG A 7 14.05 11.75 20.23
C ARG A 7 13.91 10.84 19.01
N ALA A 8 15.03 10.51 18.36
CA ALA A 8 15.06 9.72 17.12
C ALA A 8 14.33 8.37 17.20
N PHE A 9 14.41 7.69 18.35
CA PHE A 9 13.73 6.40 18.55
C PHE A 9 12.19 6.47 18.47
N ARG A 10 11.60 7.68 18.63
CA ARG A 10 10.15 7.87 18.44
C ARG A 10 9.73 7.65 16.98
N ALA A 11 10.62 7.98 16.02
CA ALA A 11 10.37 7.65 14.62
C ALA A 11 10.27 6.14 14.41
N ASP A 12 11.14 5.37 15.06
CA ASP A 12 11.13 3.92 14.96
C ASP A 12 9.84 3.31 15.54
N GLN A 13 9.39 3.82 16.69
CA GLN A 13 8.11 3.40 17.28
C GLN A 13 6.92 3.72 16.40
N ILE A 14 6.88 4.92 15.80
CA ILE A 14 5.83 5.31 14.84
C ILE A 14 5.82 4.36 13.63
N LEU A 15 6.98 4.18 12.99
CA LEU A 15 7.10 3.33 11.81
C LEU A 15 6.78 1.85 12.12
N GLN A 16 7.19 1.37 13.29
CA GLN A 16 6.82 0.03 13.75
C GLN A 16 5.31 -0.10 13.90
N SER A 17 4.68 0.83 14.61
CA SER A 17 3.22 0.80 14.81
C SER A 17 2.47 0.81 13.48
N LEU A 18 2.86 1.68 12.54
CA LEU A 18 2.21 1.77 11.23
C LEU A 18 2.45 0.54 10.36
N TYR A 19 3.70 0.09 10.21
CA TYR A 19 4.10 -0.86 9.17
C TYR A 19 4.32 -2.29 9.64
N ARG A 20 4.37 -2.54 10.95
CA ARG A 20 4.52 -3.89 11.54
C ARG A 20 3.32 -4.29 12.39
N ASP A 21 2.82 -3.35 13.22
CA ASP A 21 1.68 -3.61 14.09
C ASP A 21 0.35 -3.31 13.37
N TYR A 22 0.41 -2.63 12.19
CA TYR A 22 -0.74 -2.32 11.31
C TYR A 22 -1.87 -1.59 11.98
N ILE A 23 -1.53 -0.64 12.84
CA ILE A 23 -2.53 0.18 13.49
C ILE A 23 -3.33 1.00 12.47
N THR A 24 -4.62 1.14 12.72
CA THR A 24 -5.54 1.99 11.95
C THR A 24 -5.97 3.24 12.72
N ASP A 25 -5.61 3.30 14.00
CA ASP A 25 -5.79 4.46 14.87
C ASP A 25 -4.60 4.59 15.83
N TRP A 26 -4.18 5.83 16.13
CA TRP A 26 -3.07 6.10 17.03
C TRP A 26 -3.27 5.60 18.46
N ASP A 27 -4.52 5.40 18.90
CA ASP A 27 -4.80 4.84 20.23
C ASP A 27 -4.29 3.40 20.38
N GLN A 28 -4.11 2.69 19.27
CA GLN A 28 -3.52 1.34 19.23
C GLN A 28 -1.99 1.34 19.42
N ALA A 29 -1.31 2.47 19.21
CA ALA A 29 0.14 2.60 19.37
C ALA A 29 0.56 2.67 20.85
N THR A 30 0.33 1.61 21.61
CA THR A 30 0.50 1.58 23.08
C THR A 30 1.94 1.80 23.54
N THR A 31 2.93 1.63 22.68
CA THR A 31 4.35 1.95 22.93
C THR A 31 4.63 3.45 22.98
N LEU A 32 3.68 4.29 22.50
CA LEU A 32 3.77 5.74 22.52
C LEU A 32 3.01 6.33 23.73
N PRO A 33 3.51 7.41 24.37
CA PRO A 33 2.80 8.12 25.41
C PRO A 33 1.42 8.63 24.94
N LYS A 34 0.45 8.68 25.85
CA LYS A 34 -0.93 9.12 25.53
C LYS A 34 -0.98 10.51 24.90
N ASP A 35 -0.28 11.48 25.49
CA ASP A 35 -0.26 12.86 24.99
C ASP A 35 0.35 12.96 23.60
N PHE A 36 1.35 12.13 23.33
CA PHE A 36 1.97 12.08 22.00
C PHE A 36 1.05 11.42 20.98
N ARG A 37 0.31 10.37 21.36
CA ARG A 37 -0.72 9.76 20.48
C ARG A 37 -1.83 10.76 20.12
N ALA A 38 -2.29 11.54 21.10
CA ALA A 38 -3.26 12.60 20.85
C ALA A 38 -2.74 13.64 19.86
N THR A 39 -1.48 14.08 20.01
CA THR A 39 -0.83 15.01 19.07
C THR A 39 -0.70 14.41 17.66
N LEU A 40 -0.41 13.10 17.55
CA LEU A 40 -0.34 12.43 16.25
C LEU A 40 -1.74 12.31 15.62
N LYS A 41 -2.75 11.97 16.42
CA LYS A 41 -4.14 11.84 15.96
C LYS A 41 -4.69 13.15 15.40
N ASP A 42 -4.38 14.26 16.04
CA ASP A 42 -4.80 15.60 15.62
C ASP A 42 -4.03 16.09 14.38
N GLY A 43 -2.70 15.94 14.36
CA GLY A 43 -1.85 16.48 13.31
C GLY A 43 -1.56 15.55 12.13
N PHE A 44 -1.72 14.24 12.32
CA PHE A 44 -1.36 13.20 11.34
C PHE A 44 -2.32 12.02 11.41
N PRO A 45 -3.60 12.19 11.06
CA PRO A 45 -4.56 11.09 11.10
C PRO A 45 -4.10 9.95 10.18
N ILE A 46 -4.26 8.71 10.66
CA ILE A 46 -4.09 7.53 9.81
C ILE A 46 -5.36 7.41 8.98
N ILE A 47 -5.24 7.52 7.65
CA ILE A 47 -6.34 7.34 6.72
C ILE A 47 -6.09 6.03 5.98
N PRO A 48 -6.64 4.89 6.46
CA PRO A 48 -6.50 3.63 5.78
C PRO A 48 -7.30 3.65 4.47
N ALA A 49 -6.83 2.92 3.46
CA ALA A 49 -7.66 2.58 2.33
C ALA A 49 -8.70 1.54 2.79
N GLU A 50 -9.98 1.87 2.67
CA GLU A 50 -11.08 1.00 3.05
C GLU A 50 -11.38 0.00 1.93
N GLU A 51 -11.30 -1.31 2.19
CA GLU A 51 -11.74 -2.31 1.24
C GLU A 51 -13.26 -2.38 1.22
N VAL A 52 -13.86 -1.94 0.11
CA VAL A 52 -15.32 -1.91 -0.08
C VAL A 52 -15.83 -3.08 -0.90
N ALA A 53 -14.97 -3.75 -1.68
CA ALA A 53 -15.30 -4.99 -2.40
C ALA A 53 -14.04 -5.84 -2.65
N CYS A 54 -14.25 -7.14 -2.78
CA CYS A 54 -13.21 -8.10 -3.12
C CYS A 54 -13.78 -9.20 -4.03
N ASP A 55 -13.32 -9.27 -5.25
CA ASP A 55 -13.58 -10.37 -6.18
C ASP A 55 -12.45 -11.39 -6.11
N THR A 56 -12.79 -12.67 -6.04
CA THR A 56 -11.81 -13.76 -5.98
C THR A 56 -11.98 -14.69 -7.18
N SER A 57 -10.90 -14.84 -7.94
CA SER A 57 -10.82 -15.78 -9.08
C SER A 57 -10.49 -17.21 -8.60
N PRO A 58 -10.78 -18.25 -9.43
CA PRO A 58 -10.54 -19.65 -9.06
C PRO A 58 -9.07 -19.98 -8.76
N ASP A 59 -8.12 -19.23 -9.31
CA ASP A 59 -6.68 -19.37 -9.04
C ASP A 59 -6.24 -18.75 -7.69
N GLY A 60 -7.18 -18.10 -6.98
CA GLY A 60 -6.92 -17.41 -5.71
C GLY A 60 -6.55 -15.93 -5.87
N THR A 61 -6.43 -15.42 -7.09
CA THR A 61 -6.23 -13.98 -7.34
C THR A 61 -7.41 -13.18 -6.80
N LYS A 62 -7.10 -12.09 -6.12
CA LYS A 62 -8.09 -11.19 -5.51
C LYS A 62 -7.97 -9.80 -6.10
N LYS A 63 -9.06 -9.28 -6.63
CA LYS A 63 -9.18 -7.89 -7.03
C LYS A 63 -9.93 -7.13 -5.93
N LEU A 64 -9.26 -6.19 -5.31
CA LEU A 64 -9.81 -5.38 -4.23
C LEU A 64 -10.20 -4.01 -4.78
N LEU A 65 -11.38 -3.55 -4.40
CA LEU A 65 -11.80 -2.17 -4.61
C LEU A 65 -11.58 -1.42 -3.30
N LEU A 66 -10.70 -0.44 -3.33
CA LEU A 66 -10.30 0.35 -2.17
C LEU A 66 -10.88 1.77 -2.30
N LYS A 67 -11.54 2.22 -1.24
CA LYS A 67 -12.00 3.60 -1.09
C LYS A 67 -10.94 4.41 -0.35
N MET A 68 -10.51 5.50 -0.98
CA MET A 68 -9.55 6.45 -0.43
C MET A 68 -10.24 7.44 0.53
N GLY A 69 -9.45 8.22 1.26
CA GLY A 69 -9.96 9.14 2.28
C GLY A 69 -10.89 10.25 1.76
N ASP A 70 -10.83 10.56 0.48
CA ASP A 70 -11.72 11.52 -0.21
C ASP A 70 -12.95 10.87 -0.87
N GLY A 71 -13.07 9.53 -0.73
CA GLY A 71 -14.17 8.75 -1.31
C GLY A 71 -13.91 8.19 -2.69
N GLU A 72 -12.81 8.56 -3.36
CA GLU A 72 -12.41 8.01 -4.64
C GLU A 72 -12.04 6.53 -4.54
N LEU A 73 -12.25 5.79 -5.63
CA LEU A 73 -12.06 4.35 -5.68
C LEU A 73 -10.87 3.98 -6.57
N VAL A 74 -10.03 3.08 -6.06
CA VAL A 74 -8.94 2.47 -6.84
C VAL A 74 -8.98 0.95 -6.72
N GLU A 75 -8.46 0.28 -7.74
CA GLU A 75 -8.30 -1.17 -7.72
C GLU A 75 -6.86 -1.55 -7.37
N THR A 76 -6.69 -2.57 -6.55
CA THR A 76 -5.42 -3.26 -6.33
C THR A 76 -5.64 -4.77 -6.47
N VAL A 77 -4.64 -5.50 -6.94
CA VAL A 77 -4.79 -6.94 -7.19
C VAL A 77 -3.74 -7.72 -6.42
N VAL A 78 -4.17 -8.75 -5.70
CA VAL A 78 -3.31 -9.66 -4.95
C VAL A 78 -3.27 -11.00 -5.68
N ILE A 79 -2.09 -11.38 -6.14
CA ILE A 79 -1.86 -12.53 -7.00
C ILE A 79 -1.00 -13.56 -6.26
N PRO A 80 -1.58 -14.64 -5.72
CA PRO A 80 -0.83 -15.70 -5.08
C PRO A 80 -0.25 -16.67 -6.12
N VAL A 81 0.96 -17.14 -5.86
CA VAL A 81 1.51 -18.33 -6.53
C VAL A 81 1.65 -19.42 -5.48
N PHE A 82 1.06 -20.56 -5.75
CA PHE A 82 1.10 -21.69 -4.85
C PHE A 82 2.16 -22.70 -5.28
N GLY A 83 2.84 -23.28 -4.29
CA GLY A 83 3.79 -24.38 -4.44
C GLY A 83 3.48 -25.49 -3.45
N LYS A 84 4.34 -26.51 -3.41
CA LYS A 84 4.29 -27.54 -2.38
C LYS A 84 5.08 -27.07 -1.17
N GLY A 85 4.44 -26.98 -0.02
CA GLY A 85 5.09 -26.77 1.27
C GLY A 85 5.92 -27.96 1.70
N GLY A 86 6.72 -27.81 2.74
CA GLY A 86 7.61 -28.85 3.27
C GLY A 86 6.90 -30.12 3.73
N ASN A 87 5.63 -30.05 4.05
CA ASN A 87 4.74 -31.15 4.42
C ASN A 87 3.89 -31.70 3.24
N GLY A 88 4.12 -31.20 2.01
CA GLY A 88 3.37 -31.58 0.80
C GLY A 88 2.03 -30.83 0.61
N GLU A 89 1.64 -29.99 1.55
CA GLU A 89 0.45 -29.15 1.43
C GLU A 89 0.65 -27.98 0.47
N ARG A 90 -0.47 -27.42 -0.01
CA ARG A 90 -0.45 -26.22 -0.87
C ARG A 90 -0.10 -25.00 -0.03
N GLU A 91 1.02 -24.34 -0.34
CA GLU A 91 1.49 -23.15 0.35
C GLU A 91 1.68 -21.99 -0.63
N THR A 92 1.42 -20.77 -0.18
CA THR A 92 1.72 -19.56 -0.98
C THR A 92 3.22 -19.31 -0.96
N VAL A 93 3.89 -19.61 -2.08
CA VAL A 93 5.34 -19.41 -2.24
C VAL A 93 5.70 -18.00 -2.73
N ARG A 94 4.75 -17.31 -3.35
CA ARG A 94 4.89 -15.91 -3.77
C ARG A 94 3.54 -15.22 -3.70
N LEU A 95 3.54 -14.01 -3.15
CA LEU A 95 2.40 -13.11 -3.15
C LEU A 95 2.82 -11.80 -3.83
N THR A 96 2.25 -11.54 -5.00
CA THR A 96 2.49 -10.30 -5.75
C THR A 96 1.30 -9.37 -5.58
N GLN A 97 1.55 -8.10 -5.30
CA GLN A 97 0.51 -7.09 -5.35
C GLN A 97 0.73 -6.15 -6.52
N CYS A 98 -0.35 -5.87 -7.24
CA CYS A 98 -0.42 -4.85 -8.29
C CYS A 98 -1.07 -3.61 -7.70
N VAL A 99 -0.33 -2.48 -7.66
CA VAL A 99 -0.81 -1.22 -7.08
C VAL A 99 -1.05 -0.17 -8.14
N SER A 100 -1.95 0.75 -7.81
CA SER A 100 -2.33 1.90 -8.63
C SER A 100 -1.51 3.13 -8.26
N THR A 101 -1.41 4.09 -9.18
CA THR A 101 -0.72 5.37 -8.97
C THR A 101 -1.62 6.58 -9.18
N GLN A 102 -2.79 6.37 -9.74
CA GLN A 102 -3.76 7.42 -10.05
C GLN A 102 -5.18 6.88 -9.92
N VAL A 103 -6.13 7.76 -9.68
CA VAL A 103 -7.55 7.50 -9.88
C VAL A 103 -7.86 7.78 -11.34
N GLY A 104 -8.12 6.73 -12.13
CA GLY A 104 -8.16 6.81 -13.59
C GLY A 104 -6.78 6.94 -14.23
N CYS A 105 -6.72 7.31 -15.51
CA CYS A 105 -5.47 7.48 -16.25
C CYS A 105 -5.68 8.39 -17.47
N ALA A 106 -4.73 9.29 -17.74
CA ALA A 106 -4.79 10.20 -18.89
C ALA A 106 -4.23 9.60 -20.20
N MET A 107 -3.54 8.44 -20.15
CA MET A 107 -2.79 7.93 -21.31
C MET A 107 -3.67 7.41 -22.43
N GLY A 108 -4.92 7.02 -22.17
CA GLY A 108 -5.88 6.63 -23.20
C GLY A 108 -5.47 5.41 -24.03
N CYS A 109 -4.66 4.49 -23.46
CA CYS A 109 -4.25 3.26 -24.15
C CYS A 109 -5.47 2.46 -24.61
N ALA A 110 -5.52 2.09 -25.90
CA ALA A 110 -6.70 1.47 -26.53
C ALA A 110 -7.14 0.14 -25.90
N PHE A 111 -6.23 -0.55 -25.22
CA PHE A 111 -6.47 -1.85 -24.56
C PHE A 111 -6.75 -1.73 -23.06
N CYS A 112 -6.67 -0.53 -22.46
CA CYS A 112 -6.68 -0.34 -21.01
C CYS A 112 -8.00 0.27 -20.52
N ALA A 113 -8.71 -0.47 -19.65
CA ALA A 113 -9.96 0.01 -19.06
C ALA A 113 -9.77 1.23 -18.15
N SER A 114 -8.62 1.37 -17.48
CA SER A 114 -8.35 2.49 -16.58
C SER A 114 -8.36 3.85 -17.26
N GLY A 115 -8.02 3.90 -18.57
CA GLY A 115 -8.03 5.13 -19.36
C GLY A 115 -9.41 5.56 -19.86
N SER A 116 -10.43 4.67 -19.83
CA SER A 116 -11.74 4.93 -20.42
C SER A 116 -12.51 6.08 -19.78
N LYS A 117 -12.26 6.35 -18.49
CA LYS A 117 -12.90 7.44 -17.72
C LYS A 117 -12.02 8.68 -17.58
N GLY A 118 -10.82 8.67 -18.18
CA GLY A 118 -9.83 9.72 -18.00
C GLY A 118 -9.18 9.76 -16.61
N LEU A 119 -8.39 10.79 -16.35
CA LEU A 119 -7.72 11.02 -15.09
C LEU A 119 -8.60 11.87 -14.16
N VAL A 120 -8.83 11.39 -12.95
CA VAL A 120 -9.43 12.18 -11.87
C VAL A 120 -8.33 12.93 -11.10
N ARG A 121 -7.37 12.17 -10.53
CA ARG A 121 -6.20 12.71 -9.83
C ARG A 121 -5.08 11.70 -9.67
N SER A 122 -3.91 12.17 -9.36
CA SER A 122 -2.80 11.33 -8.89
C SER A 122 -3.02 10.89 -7.45
N LEU A 123 -2.55 9.69 -7.10
CA LEU A 123 -2.47 9.23 -5.70
C LEU A 123 -1.26 9.85 -5.02
N ARG A 124 -1.41 10.18 -3.74
CA ARG A 124 -0.29 10.54 -2.87
C ARG A 124 0.49 9.29 -2.47
N SER A 125 1.72 9.47 -2.03
CA SER A 125 2.59 8.37 -1.59
C SER A 125 2.00 7.58 -0.41
N ASP A 126 1.31 8.24 0.51
CA ASP A 126 0.62 7.59 1.62
C ASP A 126 -0.56 6.71 1.15
N GLU A 127 -1.27 7.13 0.11
CA GLU A 127 -2.37 6.36 -0.49
C GLU A 127 -1.85 5.10 -1.21
N ILE A 128 -0.76 5.21 -1.98
CA ILE A 128 -0.10 4.05 -2.62
C ILE A 128 0.41 3.06 -1.56
N VAL A 129 0.96 3.56 -0.45
CA VAL A 129 1.37 2.70 0.67
C VAL A 129 0.14 2.09 1.36
N ALA A 130 -0.97 2.82 1.48
CA ALA A 130 -2.20 2.30 2.07
C ALA A 130 -2.79 1.12 1.28
N GLU A 131 -2.66 1.09 -0.07
CA GLU A 131 -3.01 -0.09 -0.86
C GLU A 131 -2.20 -1.32 -0.42
N VAL A 132 -0.88 -1.15 -0.21
CA VAL A 132 -0.01 -2.24 0.25
C VAL A 132 -0.43 -2.72 1.64
N MET A 133 -0.79 -1.80 2.52
CA MET A 133 -1.24 -2.12 3.86
C MET A 133 -2.59 -2.86 3.86
N ALA A 134 -3.53 -2.45 3.03
CA ALA A 134 -4.85 -3.09 2.89
C ALA A 134 -4.74 -4.57 2.43
N ALA A 135 -3.78 -4.88 1.56
CA ALA A 135 -3.60 -6.22 1.03
C ALA A 135 -2.92 -7.22 2.00
N ARG A 136 -2.30 -6.74 3.09
CA ARG A 136 -1.53 -7.60 4.01
C ARG A 136 -2.34 -8.66 4.73
N LYS A 137 -3.63 -8.46 4.92
CA LYS A 137 -4.52 -9.49 5.50
C LYS A 137 -4.59 -10.76 4.64
N TYR A 138 -4.16 -10.70 3.39
CA TYR A 138 -4.15 -11.83 2.45
C TYR A 138 -2.82 -12.59 2.44
N GLY A 139 -1.81 -12.13 3.19
CA GLY A 139 -0.53 -12.81 3.36
C GLY A 139 0.67 -11.89 3.33
N THR A 140 1.85 -12.49 3.45
CA THR A 140 3.12 -11.75 3.39
C THR A 140 3.47 -11.42 1.94
N LEU A 141 3.53 -10.11 1.64
CA LEU A 141 3.89 -9.62 0.33
C LEU A 141 5.36 -9.98 0.00
N THR A 142 5.58 -10.61 -1.14
CA THR A 142 6.92 -10.95 -1.65
C THR A 142 7.32 -10.11 -2.84
N ASN A 143 6.37 -9.64 -3.63
CA ASN A 143 6.59 -8.86 -4.85
C ASN A 143 5.57 -7.74 -5.00
N LEU A 144 5.98 -6.64 -5.59
CA LEU A 144 5.12 -5.51 -5.93
C LEU A 144 5.26 -5.18 -7.42
N VAL A 145 4.15 -4.93 -8.09
CA VAL A 145 4.15 -4.41 -9.47
C VAL A 145 3.34 -3.12 -9.52
N VAL A 146 3.89 -2.09 -10.11
CA VAL A 146 3.22 -0.81 -10.33
C VAL A 146 2.64 -0.86 -11.75
N MET A 147 1.52 -1.55 -11.88
CA MET A 147 0.85 -1.87 -13.15
C MET A 147 -0.68 -1.79 -13.02
N GLY A 148 -1.18 -1.14 -11.96
CA GLY A 148 -2.60 -0.89 -11.72
C GLY A 148 -3.13 0.31 -12.50
N MET A 149 -4.03 1.07 -11.88
CA MET A 149 -4.59 2.28 -12.49
C MET A 149 -3.56 3.41 -12.47
N GLY A 150 -3.46 4.13 -13.61
CA GLY A 150 -2.60 5.31 -13.75
C GLY A 150 -1.29 5.04 -14.46
N GLU A 151 -0.62 6.14 -14.84
CA GLU A 151 0.73 6.16 -15.40
C GLU A 151 1.71 6.58 -14.31
N PRO A 152 2.64 5.69 -13.86
CA PRO A 152 3.52 6.02 -12.74
C PRO A 152 4.47 7.19 -13.02
N PHE A 153 4.89 7.40 -14.27
CA PHE A 153 5.75 8.54 -14.60
C PHE A 153 4.99 9.87 -14.71
N ALA A 154 3.67 9.85 -14.89
CA ALA A 154 2.83 11.04 -14.75
C ALA A 154 2.59 11.39 -13.26
N ASN A 155 2.93 10.49 -12.33
CA ASN A 155 2.90 10.69 -10.88
C ASN A 155 4.26 10.30 -10.23
N TYR A 156 5.36 10.68 -10.87
CA TYR A 156 6.70 10.17 -10.56
C TYR A 156 7.13 10.39 -9.11
N ASP A 157 7.01 11.62 -8.61
CA ASP A 157 7.53 11.97 -7.28
C ASP A 157 6.82 11.20 -6.15
N GLU A 158 5.49 11.14 -6.20
CA GLU A 158 4.71 10.41 -5.20
C GLU A 158 4.91 8.89 -5.33
N THR A 159 4.96 8.36 -6.55
CA THR A 159 5.26 6.95 -6.81
C THR A 159 6.62 6.58 -6.24
N MET A 160 7.67 7.34 -6.56
CA MET A 160 9.02 7.05 -6.07
C MET A 160 9.16 7.23 -4.56
N ARG A 161 8.42 8.17 -3.96
CA ARG A 161 8.35 8.33 -2.50
C ARG A 161 7.71 7.10 -1.84
N ALA A 162 6.59 6.62 -2.38
CA ALA A 162 5.92 5.41 -1.91
C ALA A 162 6.84 4.19 -2.02
N LEU A 163 7.50 3.99 -3.16
CA LEU A 163 8.40 2.85 -3.37
C LEU A 163 9.60 2.87 -2.42
N ARG A 164 10.16 4.05 -2.12
CA ARG A 164 11.22 4.19 -1.10
C ARG A 164 10.73 3.82 0.29
N LEU A 165 9.51 4.20 0.67
CA LEU A 165 8.89 3.81 1.95
C LEU A 165 8.65 2.30 2.01
N ILE A 166 8.11 1.71 0.94
CA ILE A 166 7.85 0.27 0.83
C ILE A 166 9.16 -0.55 0.91
N ASN A 167 10.24 -0.04 0.29
CA ASN A 167 11.56 -0.69 0.31
C ASN A 167 12.30 -0.48 1.64
N ALA A 168 11.99 0.55 2.41
CA ALA A 168 12.71 0.88 3.64
C ALA A 168 12.65 -0.24 4.67
N GLY A 169 13.77 -0.57 5.31
CA GLY A 169 13.85 -1.63 6.33
C GLY A 169 12.96 -1.39 7.57
N ARG A 170 12.53 -0.15 7.80
CA ARG A 170 11.57 0.26 8.83
C ARG A 170 10.12 0.34 8.32
N GLY A 171 9.91 0.22 7.02
CA GLY A 171 8.62 0.14 6.35
C GLY A 171 8.18 -1.31 6.13
N PRO A 172 7.39 -1.58 5.09
CA PRO A 172 7.03 -2.93 4.66
C PRO A 172 8.24 -3.83 4.33
N ASN A 173 9.42 -3.24 4.09
CA ASN A 173 10.70 -3.92 3.89
C ASN A 173 10.72 -4.86 2.67
N LEU A 174 10.09 -4.46 1.59
CA LEU A 174 10.14 -5.19 0.33
C LEU A 174 11.41 -4.79 -0.43
N GLY A 175 12.29 -5.76 -0.71
CA GLY A 175 13.55 -5.51 -1.42
C GLY A 175 13.33 -4.95 -2.83
N ALA A 176 14.18 -4.00 -3.26
CA ALA A 176 14.02 -3.32 -4.56
C ALA A 176 13.96 -4.29 -5.76
N ARG A 177 14.63 -5.44 -5.69
CA ARG A 177 14.59 -6.49 -6.73
C ARG A 177 13.24 -7.18 -6.87
N HIS A 178 12.35 -6.98 -5.91
CA HIS A 178 10.99 -7.52 -5.89
C HIS A 178 9.94 -6.47 -6.28
N ILE A 179 10.39 -5.30 -6.75
CA ILE A 179 9.53 -4.21 -7.19
C ILE A 179 9.72 -4.04 -8.70
N THR A 180 8.63 -4.12 -9.44
CA THR A 180 8.60 -3.86 -10.89
C THR A 180 7.73 -2.65 -11.17
N LEU A 181 8.25 -1.72 -11.96
CA LEU A 181 7.52 -0.56 -12.45
C LEU A 181 7.42 -0.68 -13.97
N SER A 182 6.21 -0.45 -14.48
CA SER A 182 5.94 -0.40 -15.93
C SER A 182 5.39 0.96 -16.30
N THR A 183 5.73 1.40 -17.51
CA THR A 183 5.25 2.64 -18.10
C THR A 183 5.04 2.44 -19.60
#